data_3f4cdea161f232a53165b8a0d18f3710
#
_entry.id   3f4cdea161f232a53165b8a0d18f3710
#
_cell.length_a   1.000
_cell.length_b   1.000
_cell.length_c   1.000
_cell.angle_alpha   90.00
_cell.angle_beta   90.00
_cell.angle_gamma   90.00
#
_symmetry.space_group_name_H-M   'P 1'
#
loop_
_entity.id
_entity.type
_entity.pdbx_description
1 polymer ?
#
loop_
_entity_poly.entity_id
_entity_poly.type
_entity_poly.pdbx_seq_one_letter_code
_entity_poly.pdbx_strand_id
1 'polypeptide(L)'
;MLDKRKFYINGEWVDPVKKNDFEVINPCNEDPFAIISLGSKDDTDNAVKAAKTAFESFKETSKEERLDLLEKLLAVYKRRFGEMAEAISLEMGAPMDWATEVQTTSGQAHLEDFIIRLKEFEFDEHFDEKS
;
A
#
# COMPACT_ATOMS: atom_id res chain seq x y z
N MET A 1 8.89 21.72 2.00
CA MET A 1 7.60 21.00 2.19
C MET A 1 7.36 20.11 0.98
N LEU A 2 7.10 18.82 1.20
CA LEU A 2 6.81 17.87 0.14
C LEU A 2 5.36 18.03 -0.35
N ASP A 3 5.14 18.09 -1.67
CA ASP A 3 3.79 18.11 -2.25
C ASP A 3 3.34 16.68 -2.58
N LYS A 4 2.34 16.19 -1.85
CA LYS A 4 1.76 14.84 -1.95
C LYS A 4 0.23 14.89 -2.11
N ARG A 5 -0.29 15.92 -2.77
CA ARG A 5 -1.75 16.16 -2.90
C ARG A 5 -2.45 15.27 -3.91
N LYS A 6 -1.73 14.63 -4.84
CA LYS A 6 -2.33 13.77 -5.86
C LYS A 6 -2.66 12.39 -5.31
N PHE A 7 -3.75 11.80 -5.83
CA PHE A 7 -4.14 10.41 -5.61
C PHE A 7 -3.65 9.53 -6.75
N TYR A 8 -3.26 8.30 -6.45
CA TYR A 8 -2.94 7.31 -7.47
C TYR A 8 -4.19 6.47 -7.74
N ILE A 9 -4.88 6.72 -8.85
CA ILE A 9 -6.13 6.06 -9.21
C ILE A 9 -6.04 5.60 -10.66
N ASN A 10 -6.41 4.36 -10.92
CA ASN A 10 -6.41 3.76 -12.26
C ASN A 10 -5.05 3.84 -13.00
N GLY A 11 -3.96 3.67 -12.27
CA GLY A 11 -2.61 3.71 -12.84
C GLY A 11 -2.03 5.12 -13.05
N GLU A 12 -2.72 6.16 -12.64
CA GLU A 12 -2.31 7.56 -12.85
C GLU A 12 -2.37 8.39 -11.57
N TRP A 13 -1.50 9.43 -11.51
CA TRP A 13 -1.54 10.44 -10.46
C TRP A 13 -2.52 11.55 -10.86
N VAL A 14 -3.68 11.58 -10.20
CA VAL A 14 -4.77 12.52 -10.46
C VAL A 14 -4.89 13.58 -9.37
N ASP A 15 -5.33 14.77 -9.76
CA ASP A 15 -5.68 15.81 -8.79
C ASP A 15 -7.00 15.47 -8.08
N PRO A 16 -7.18 15.87 -6.81
CA PRO A 16 -8.44 15.68 -6.11
C PRO A 16 -9.59 16.45 -6.81
N VAL A 17 -10.78 15.85 -6.83
CA VAL A 17 -11.98 16.48 -7.41
C VAL A 17 -12.29 17.81 -6.71
N LYS A 18 -12.08 17.84 -5.40
CA LYS A 18 -12.23 19.05 -4.60
C LYS A 18 -10.98 19.27 -3.77
N LYS A 19 -10.38 20.45 -3.94
CA LYS A 19 -9.20 20.82 -3.14
C LYS A 19 -9.54 20.88 -1.65
N ASN A 20 -8.82 20.11 -0.85
CA ASN A 20 -8.94 20.09 0.62
C ASN A 20 -7.56 19.75 1.21
N ASP A 21 -6.67 20.74 1.16
CA ASP A 21 -5.28 20.58 1.56
C ASP A 21 -5.14 20.42 3.08
N PHE A 22 -4.23 19.56 3.48
CA PHE A 22 -3.92 19.28 4.88
C PHE A 22 -2.41 19.18 5.07
N GLU A 23 -1.87 19.86 6.07
CA GLU A 23 -0.46 19.82 6.42
C GLU A 23 -0.15 18.60 7.29
N VAL A 24 0.89 17.87 6.94
CA VAL A 24 1.42 16.76 7.74
C VAL A 24 2.53 17.31 8.62
N ILE A 25 2.34 17.18 9.92
CA ILE A 25 3.23 17.73 10.95
C ILE A 25 4.23 16.67 11.39
N ASN A 26 5.51 17.02 11.42
CA ASN A 26 6.54 16.20 12.04
C ASN A 26 6.43 16.33 13.58
N PRO A 27 6.09 15.27 14.32
CA PRO A 27 5.89 15.35 15.76
C PRO A 27 7.18 15.61 16.56
N CYS A 28 8.36 15.46 15.93
CA CYS A 28 9.64 15.72 16.62
C CYS A 28 9.93 17.20 16.80
N ASN A 29 9.46 18.06 15.88
CA ASN A 29 9.74 19.51 15.89
C ASN A 29 8.48 20.36 15.72
N GLU A 30 7.33 19.73 15.54
CA GLU A 30 6.02 20.37 15.34
C GLU A 30 5.91 21.21 14.05
N ASP A 31 6.86 21.07 13.14
CA ASP A 31 6.86 21.77 11.87
C ASP A 31 6.13 20.98 10.76
N PRO A 32 5.40 21.65 9.85
CA PRO A 32 4.84 21.00 8.68
C PRO A 32 5.94 20.62 7.68
N PHE A 33 6.01 19.34 7.29
CA PHE A 33 7.00 18.84 6.33
C PHE A 33 6.41 18.42 4.99
N ALA A 34 5.11 18.12 4.96
CA ALA A 34 4.41 17.72 3.73
C ALA A 34 3.01 18.33 3.67
N ILE A 35 2.45 18.39 2.46
CA ILE A 35 1.05 18.74 2.22
C ILE A 35 0.38 17.63 1.43
N ILE A 36 -0.78 17.18 1.90
CA ILE A 36 -1.63 16.18 1.26
C ILE A 36 -3.00 16.78 0.93
N SER A 37 -3.83 16.05 0.20
CA SER A 37 -5.25 16.35 0.08
C SER A 37 -6.07 15.34 0.86
N LEU A 38 -7.10 15.81 1.56
CA LEU A 38 -8.14 14.94 2.11
C LEU A 38 -9.14 14.63 0.99
N GLY A 39 -9.37 13.32 0.74
CA GLY A 39 -10.26 12.87 -0.32
C GLY A 39 -11.72 13.22 -0.05
N SER A 40 -12.44 13.54 -1.11
CA SER A 40 -13.89 13.71 -1.08
C SER A 40 -14.61 12.39 -1.36
N LYS A 41 -15.94 12.38 -1.21
CA LYS A 41 -16.77 11.25 -1.63
C LYS A 41 -16.57 10.91 -3.11
N ASP A 42 -16.45 11.93 -3.96
CA ASP A 42 -16.29 11.74 -5.41
C ASP A 42 -14.93 11.09 -5.74
N ASP A 43 -13.87 11.45 -5.02
CA ASP A 43 -12.55 10.81 -5.15
C ASP A 43 -12.62 9.32 -4.76
N THR A 44 -13.33 9.02 -3.67
CA THR A 44 -13.57 7.65 -3.23
C THR A 44 -14.38 6.85 -4.25
N ASP A 45 -15.48 7.44 -4.77
CA ASP A 45 -16.32 6.80 -5.77
C ASP A 45 -15.54 6.51 -7.05
N ASN A 46 -14.68 7.43 -7.50
CA ASN A 46 -13.81 7.24 -8.65
C ASN A 46 -12.80 6.10 -8.42
N ALA A 47 -12.17 6.05 -7.25
CA ALA A 47 -11.23 4.99 -6.89
C ALA A 47 -11.93 3.60 -6.84
N VAL A 48 -13.10 3.51 -6.23
CA VAL A 48 -13.90 2.29 -6.17
C VAL A 48 -14.35 1.83 -7.56
N LYS A 49 -14.78 2.76 -8.41
CA LYS A 49 -15.15 2.46 -9.80
C LYS A 49 -13.97 1.88 -10.58
N ALA A 50 -12.79 2.49 -10.47
CA ALA A 50 -11.58 2.00 -11.10
C ALA A 50 -11.21 0.60 -10.60
N ALA A 51 -11.25 0.37 -9.29
CA ALA A 51 -10.97 -0.93 -8.69
C ALA A 51 -11.97 -2.02 -9.16
N LYS A 52 -13.27 -1.70 -9.23
CA LYS A 52 -14.28 -2.64 -9.75
C LYS A 52 -14.04 -3.00 -11.22
N THR A 53 -13.67 -2.01 -12.04
CA THR A 53 -13.34 -2.28 -13.45
C THR A 53 -12.10 -3.17 -13.58
N ALA A 54 -11.05 -2.89 -12.81
CA ALA A 54 -9.83 -3.69 -12.81
C ALA A 54 -10.08 -5.12 -12.29
N PHE A 55 -10.98 -5.30 -11.34
CA PHE A 55 -11.32 -6.59 -10.77
C PHE A 55 -11.85 -7.59 -11.81
N GLU A 56 -12.55 -7.13 -12.86
CA GLU A 56 -13.12 -8.02 -13.88
C GLU A 56 -12.05 -8.87 -14.60
N SER A 57 -10.84 -8.35 -14.78
CA SER A 57 -9.72 -9.11 -15.31
C SER A 57 -8.81 -9.68 -14.22
N PHE A 58 -8.62 -8.95 -13.11
CA PHE A 58 -7.71 -9.39 -12.05
C PHE A 58 -8.21 -10.64 -11.32
N LYS A 59 -9.52 -10.84 -11.19
CA LYS A 59 -10.11 -12.05 -10.57
C LYS A 59 -9.72 -13.35 -11.30
N GLU A 60 -9.43 -13.26 -12.61
CA GLU A 60 -9.06 -14.40 -13.45
C GLU A 60 -7.55 -14.72 -13.40
N THR A 61 -6.75 -13.93 -12.67
CA THR A 61 -5.31 -14.19 -12.54
C THR A 61 -5.04 -15.49 -11.78
N SER A 62 -4.04 -16.24 -12.24
CA SER A 62 -3.60 -17.47 -11.58
C SER A 62 -2.89 -17.20 -10.25
N LYS A 63 -2.72 -18.27 -9.47
CA LYS A 63 -1.91 -18.22 -8.24
C LYS A 63 -0.47 -17.80 -8.54
N GLU A 64 0.11 -18.30 -9.62
CA GLU A 64 1.46 -18.02 -10.07
C GLU A 64 1.63 -16.54 -10.45
N GLU A 65 0.68 -15.97 -11.18
CA GLU A 65 0.68 -14.54 -11.52
C GLU A 65 0.61 -13.65 -10.28
N ARG A 66 -0.20 -14.01 -9.30
CA ARG A 66 -0.28 -13.29 -8.01
C ARG A 66 0.99 -13.42 -7.18
N LEU A 67 1.63 -14.60 -7.19
CA LEU A 67 2.93 -14.82 -6.54
C LEU A 67 4.01 -13.94 -7.17
N ASP A 68 4.09 -13.90 -8.51
CA ASP A 68 5.04 -13.05 -9.23
C ASP A 68 4.85 -11.56 -8.88
N LEU A 69 3.61 -11.08 -8.78
CA LEU A 69 3.32 -9.72 -8.34
C LEU A 69 3.78 -9.44 -6.92
N LEU A 70 3.55 -10.36 -5.97
CA LEU A 70 3.98 -10.20 -4.58
C LEU A 70 5.50 -10.24 -4.45
N GLU A 71 6.18 -11.11 -5.19
CA GLU A 71 7.64 -11.19 -5.21
C GLU A 71 8.28 -9.91 -5.79
N LYS A 72 7.69 -9.34 -6.84
CA LYS A 72 8.09 -8.03 -7.39
C LYS A 72 7.85 -6.91 -6.38
N LEU A 73 6.71 -6.91 -5.69
CA LEU A 73 6.41 -5.94 -4.64
C LEU A 73 7.42 -6.02 -3.50
N LEU A 74 7.75 -7.24 -3.03
CA LEU A 74 8.77 -7.45 -2.00
C LEU A 74 10.15 -6.94 -2.44
N ALA A 75 10.54 -7.20 -3.69
CA ALA A 75 11.82 -6.69 -4.23
C ALA A 75 11.87 -5.16 -4.25
N VAL A 76 10.78 -4.49 -4.62
CA VAL A 76 10.67 -3.03 -4.57
C VAL A 76 10.70 -2.52 -3.13
N TYR A 77 9.97 -3.18 -2.22
CA TYR A 77 9.96 -2.83 -0.80
C TYR A 77 11.36 -2.87 -0.20
N LYS A 78 12.10 -3.97 -0.42
CA LYS A 78 13.50 -4.13 0.03
C LYS A 78 14.42 -3.05 -0.54
N ARG A 79 14.28 -2.71 -1.81
CA ARG A 79 15.07 -1.66 -2.46
C ARG A 79 14.79 -0.28 -1.86
N ARG A 80 13.55 0.00 -1.48
CA ARG A 80 13.09 1.27 -0.93
C ARG A 80 12.94 1.28 0.59
N PHE A 81 13.55 0.30 1.26
CA PHE A 81 13.41 0.09 2.70
C PHE A 81 13.77 1.32 3.53
N GLY A 82 14.90 2.00 3.19
CA GLY A 82 15.31 3.22 3.86
C GLY A 82 14.32 4.39 3.70
N GLU A 83 13.75 4.54 2.49
CA GLU A 83 12.73 5.57 2.24
C GLU A 83 11.48 5.37 3.09
N MET A 84 11.09 4.11 3.32
CA MET A 84 9.97 3.77 4.18
C MET A 84 10.27 4.11 5.65
N ALA A 85 11.47 3.77 6.13
CA ALA A 85 11.90 4.08 7.50
C ALA A 85 11.94 5.61 7.75
N GLU A 86 12.44 6.38 6.79
CA GLU A 86 12.43 7.85 6.86
C GLU A 86 11.01 8.41 6.91
N ALA A 87 10.10 7.90 6.06
CA ALA A 87 8.70 8.34 6.05
C ALA A 87 8.02 8.06 7.40
N ILE A 88 8.22 6.88 7.96
CA ILE A 88 7.68 6.50 9.28
C ILE A 88 8.21 7.43 10.37
N SER A 89 9.52 7.69 10.38
CA SER A 89 10.14 8.59 11.36
C SER A 89 9.58 10.01 11.26
N LEU A 90 9.43 10.54 10.04
CA LEU A 90 8.89 11.88 9.80
C LEU A 90 7.42 12.03 10.19
N GLU A 91 6.60 11.00 9.92
CA GLU A 91 5.15 11.07 10.16
C GLU A 91 4.76 10.71 11.60
N MET A 92 5.46 9.78 12.22
CA MET A 92 5.13 9.25 13.55
C MET A 92 6.05 9.75 14.65
N GLY A 93 7.19 10.36 14.32
CA GLY A 93 8.21 10.75 15.29
C GLY A 93 8.98 9.55 15.89
N ALA A 94 8.92 8.38 15.25
CA ALA A 94 9.67 7.22 15.70
C ALA A 94 11.17 7.46 15.57
N PRO A 95 12.02 7.09 16.57
CA PRO A 95 13.46 7.07 16.38
C PRO A 95 13.86 6.26 15.15
N MET A 96 14.87 6.73 14.40
CA MET A 96 15.23 6.13 13.11
C MET A 96 15.63 4.65 13.20
N ASP A 97 16.32 4.25 14.26
CA ASP A 97 16.66 2.86 14.54
C ASP A 97 15.39 2.01 14.74
N TRP A 98 14.44 2.47 15.54
CA TRP A 98 13.16 1.80 15.72
C TRP A 98 12.32 1.73 14.44
N ALA A 99 12.24 2.83 13.69
CA ALA A 99 11.56 2.86 12.40
C ALA A 99 12.17 1.85 11.41
N THR A 100 13.49 1.71 11.40
CA THR A 100 14.22 0.80 10.53
C THR A 100 14.11 -0.65 10.98
N GLU A 101 14.47 -0.94 12.26
CA GLU A 101 14.66 -2.30 12.74
C GLU A 101 13.34 -3.01 13.09
N VAL A 102 12.30 -2.24 13.42
CA VAL A 102 11.01 -2.79 13.87
C VAL A 102 9.89 -2.50 12.89
N GLN A 103 9.58 -1.23 12.65
CA GLN A 103 8.37 -0.85 11.93
C GLN A 103 8.45 -1.18 10.44
N THR A 104 9.54 -0.82 9.77
CA THR A 104 9.74 -1.15 8.35
C THR A 104 9.95 -2.65 8.15
N THR A 105 10.66 -3.31 9.06
CA THR A 105 10.87 -4.76 9.04
C THR A 105 9.55 -5.54 9.14
N SER A 106 8.57 -5.04 9.90
CA SER A 106 7.25 -5.67 10.00
C SER A 106 6.54 -5.74 8.65
N GLY A 107 6.59 -4.68 7.84
CA GLY A 107 6.00 -4.68 6.49
C GLY A 107 6.66 -5.70 5.57
N GLN A 108 7.98 -5.82 5.62
CA GLN A 108 8.72 -6.84 4.87
C GLN A 108 8.31 -8.25 5.31
N ALA A 109 8.28 -8.51 6.61
CA ALA A 109 7.95 -9.83 7.16
C ALA A 109 6.53 -10.27 6.76
N HIS A 110 5.56 -9.35 6.76
CA HIS A 110 4.21 -9.64 6.29
C HIS A 110 4.16 -10.01 4.80
N LEU A 111 4.90 -9.31 3.94
CA LEU A 111 4.96 -9.66 2.52
C LEU A 111 5.60 -11.04 2.31
N GLU A 112 6.66 -11.35 3.05
CA GLU A 112 7.34 -12.65 2.99
C GLU A 112 6.40 -13.78 3.46
N ASP A 113 5.67 -13.59 4.56
CA ASP A 113 4.70 -14.59 5.05
C ASP A 113 3.54 -14.76 4.06
N PHE A 114 3.01 -13.69 3.47
CA PHE A 114 1.98 -13.78 2.44
C PHE A 114 2.41 -14.61 1.24
N ILE A 115 3.65 -14.45 0.77
CA ILE A 115 4.20 -15.23 -0.33
C ILE A 115 4.26 -16.72 0.04
N ILE A 116 4.73 -17.04 1.25
CA ILE A 116 4.79 -18.41 1.75
C ILE A 116 3.38 -19.02 1.81
N ARG A 117 2.43 -18.31 2.42
CA ARG A 117 1.04 -18.78 2.56
C ARG A 117 0.36 -18.98 1.22
N LEU A 118 0.54 -18.05 0.28
CA LEU A 118 -0.07 -18.16 -1.04
C LEU A 118 0.44 -19.37 -1.83
N LYS A 119 1.71 -19.75 -1.67
CA LYS A 119 2.27 -20.96 -2.32
C LYS A 119 1.53 -22.23 -1.91
N GLU A 120 1.11 -22.31 -0.65
CA GLU A 120 0.43 -23.48 -0.06
C GLU A 120 -1.09 -23.36 -0.12
N PHE A 121 -1.64 -22.18 -0.44
CA PHE A 121 -3.08 -21.94 -0.39
C PHE A 121 -3.82 -22.62 -1.54
N GLU A 122 -4.84 -23.40 -1.20
CA GLU A 122 -5.77 -24.01 -2.16
C GLU A 122 -7.04 -23.15 -2.22
N PHE A 123 -7.36 -22.65 -3.45
CA PHE A 123 -8.54 -21.81 -3.66
C PHE A 123 -9.83 -22.61 -3.77
N ASP A 124 -9.73 -23.89 -4.14
CA ASP A 124 -10.87 -24.79 -4.34
C ASP A 124 -10.86 -25.89 -3.27
N GLU A 125 -11.96 -26.04 -2.57
CA GLU A 125 -12.18 -27.16 -1.66
C GLU A 125 -13.11 -28.17 -2.33
N HIS A 126 -12.68 -29.44 -2.44
CA HIS A 126 -13.51 -30.53 -2.94
C HIS A 126 -14.20 -31.21 -1.77
N PHE A 127 -15.52 -31.17 -1.78
CA PHE A 127 -16.34 -31.94 -0.85
C PHE A 127 -16.72 -33.27 -1.53
N ASP A 128 -16.20 -34.39 -1.00
CA ASP A 128 -16.72 -35.71 -1.42
C ASP A 128 -18.16 -35.85 -0.98
N GLU A 129 -19.08 -36.01 -1.93
CA GLU A 129 -20.42 -36.48 -1.61
C GLU A 129 -20.29 -37.89 -1.03
N LYS A 130 -20.42 -38.00 0.29
CA LYS A 130 -20.60 -39.31 0.91
C LYS A 130 -21.97 -39.86 0.47
N SER A 131 -21.93 -40.79 -0.49
CA SER A 131 -23.04 -41.64 -0.85
C SER A 131 -23.57 -42.44 0.35
#